data_642f5e628394983145185e868667e3cb
#
_entry.id   642f5e628394983145185e868667e3cb
#
_cell.length_a   1.000
_cell.length_b   1.000
_cell.length_c   1.000
_cell.angle_alpha   90.00
_cell.angle_beta   90.00
_cell.angle_gamma   90.00
#
_symmetry.space_group_name_H-M   'P 1'
#
loop_
_entity.id
_entity.type
_entity.pdbx_description
1 polymer ?
#
loop_
_entity_poly.entity_id
_entity_poly.type
_entity_poly.pdbx_seq_one_letter_code
_entity_poly.pdbx_strand_id
1 'polypeptide(L)'
;MDDKEIMGRINELIETEHELRSQLASGRLSSEQERERLRSAEEALDQCWDLLRQRRARREFGEDPDAAAARPAAEVEGYQQ
;
A
#
# COMPACT_ATOMS: atom_id res chain seq x y z
N MET A 1 -12.95 -5.19 -4.05
CA MET A 1 -11.73 -5.34 -4.87
C MET A 1 -11.28 -6.79 -4.88
N ASP A 2 -11.00 -7.32 -6.06
CA ASP A 2 -10.41 -8.66 -6.15
C ASP A 2 -8.87 -8.57 -6.08
N ASP A 3 -8.21 -9.72 -6.03
CA ASP A 3 -6.76 -9.78 -5.89
C ASP A 3 -6.04 -9.11 -7.06
N LYS A 4 -6.57 -9.25 -8.26
CA LYS A 4 -5.98 -8.66 -9.45
C LYS A 4 -6.02 -7.13 -9.39
N GLU A 5 -7.12 -6.57 -8.96
CA GLU A 5 -7.27 -5.13 -8.79
C GLU A 5 -6.33 -4.59 -7.71
N ILE A 6 -6.21 -5.31 -6.61
CA ILE A 6 -5.30 -4.95 -5.53
C ILE A 6 -3.85 -4.98 -6.01
N MET A 7 -3.46 -6.01 -6.75
CA MET A 7 -2.10 -6.11 -7.31
C MET A 7 -1.81 -4.99 -8.30
N GLY A 8 -2.80 -4.62 -9.13
CA GLY A 8 -2.68 -3.49 -10.03
C GLY A 8 -2.44 -2.19 -9.26
N ARG A 9 -3.18 -1.99 -8.18
CA ARG A 9 -3.00 -0.82 -7.32
C ARG A 9 -1.62 -0.79 -6.66
N ILE A 10 -1.16 -1.94 -6.19
CA ILE A 10 0.19 -2.07 -5.61
C ILE A 10 1.25 -1.68 -6.64
N ASN A 11 1.13 -2.16 -7.87
CA ASN A 11 2.10 -1.83 -8.92
C ASN A 11 2.13 -0.34 -9.22
N GLU A 12 0.98 0.31 -9.30
CA GLU A 12 0.89 1.76 -9.50
C GLU A 12 1.56 2.52 -8.35
N LEU A 13 1.34 2.09 -7.12
CA LEU A 13 1.93 2.72 -5.94
C LEU A 13 3.43 2.53 -5.89
N ILE A 14 3.93 1.36 -6.29
CA ILE A 14 5.37 1.10 -6.36
C ILE A 14 6.02 2.04 -7.38
N GLU A 15 5.40 2.24 -8.53
CA GLU A 15 5.90 3.16 -9.55
C GLU A 15 5.91 4.60 -9.03
N THR A 16 4.85 5.00 -8.35
CA THR A 16 4.75 6.34 -7.74
C THR A 16 5.85 6.54 -6.69
N GLU A 17 6.05 5.57 -5.82
CA GLU A 17 7.10 5.61 -4.80
C GLU A 17 8.47 5.74 -5.44
N HIS A 18 8.74 4.94 -6.46
CA HIS A 18 10.02 4.96 -7.16
C HIS A 18 10.28 6.31 -7.82
N GLU A 19 9.29 6.88 -8.46
CA GLU A 19 9.39 8.20 -9.09
C GLU A 19 9.64 9.30 -8.06
N LEU A 20 8.92 9.27 -6.93
CA LEU A 20 9.10 10.25 -5.87
C LEU A 20 10.51 10.17 -5.26
N ARG A 21 11.03 8.97 -5.04
CA ARG A 21 12.39 8.80 -4.55
C ARG A 21 13.42 9.32 -5.54
N SER A 22 13.19 9.11 -6.81
CA SER A 22 14.05 9.61 -7.88
C SER A 22 14.06 11.14 -7.92
N GLN A 23 12.89 11.76 -7.80
CA GLN A 23 12.75 13.21 -7.79
C GLN A 23 13.39 13.84 -6.56
N LEU A 24 13.26 13.20 -5.42
CA LEU A 24 13.90 13.64 -4.18
C LEU A 24 15.43 13.59 -4.31
N ALA A 25 15.94 12.50 -4.85
CA ALA A 25 17.38 12.33 -5.06
C ALA A 25 17.97 13.33 -6.04
N SER A 26 17.18 13.77 -7.02
CA SER A 26 17.63 14.77 -8.01
C SER A 26 17.43 16.21 -7.55
N GLY A 27 16.84 16.42 -6.38
CA GLY A 27 16.58 17.74 -5.83
C GLY A 27 15.50 18.54 -6.55
N ARG A 28 14.64 17.88 -7.30
CA ARG A 28 13.59 18.53 -8.10
C ARG A 28 12.39 18.99 -7.30
N LEU A 29 12.25 18.50 -6.10
CA LEU A 29 11.07 18.77 -5.29
C LEU A 29 11.47 19.24 -3.89
N SER A 30 10.63 20.08 -3.27
CA SER A 30 10.88 20.50 -1.90
C SER A 30 10.75 19.29 -0.98
N SER A 31 11.69 19.12 -0.10
CA SER A 31 11.84 17.93 0.72
C SER A 31 10.61 17.57 1.55
N GLU A 32 9.85 18.56 2.03
CA GLU A 32 8.69 18.33 2.88
C GLU A 32 7.50 17.73 2.13
N GLN A 33 7.15 18.32 0.99
CA GLN A 33 6.04 17.85 0.17
C GLN A 33 6.30 16.44 -0.37
N GLU A 34 7.55 16.18 -0.74
CA GLU A 34 7.97 14.88 -1.25
C GLU A 34 7.87 13.79 -0.21
N ARG A 35 8.39 14.08 0.97
CA ARG A 35 8.35 13.13 2.07
C ARG A 35 6.91 12.80 2.45
N GLU A 36 6.03 13.79 2.42
CA GLU A 36 4.62 13.59 2.68
C GLU A 36 3.97 12.68 1.63
N ARG A 37 4.25 12.92 0.35
CA ARG A 37 3.73 12.10 -0.74
C ARG A 37 4.28 10.69 -0.70
N LEU A 38 5.57 10.55 -0.43
CA LEU A 38 6.22 9.26 -0.31
C LEU A 38 5.62 8.47 0.85
N ARG A 39 5.42 9.12 1.98
CA ARG A 39 4.79 8.52 3.15
C ARG A 39 3.37 8.05 2.84
N SER A 40 2.58 8.88 2.17
CA SER A 40 1.22 8.52 1.76
C SER A 40 1.21 7.30 0.85
N ALA A 41 2.15 7.23 -0.11
CA ALA A 41 2.27 6.09 -1.00
C ALA A 41 2.66 4.82 -0.24
N GLU A 42 3.57 4.93 0.71
CA GLU A 42 3.97 3.80 1.55
C GLU A 42 2.83 3.30 2.42
N GLU A 43 2.07 4.20 3.02
CA GLU A 43 0.88 3.83 3.81
C GLU A 43 -0.17 3.12 2.95
N ALA A 44 -0.40 3.63 1.75
CA ALA A 44 -1.35 3.01 0.82
C ALA A 44 -0.88 1.62 0.37
N LEU A 45 0.42 1.44 0.16
CA LEU A 45 1.01 0.13 -0.14
C LEU A 45 0.77 -0.86 0.99
N ASP A 46 1.03 -0.43 2.22
CA ASP A 46 0.84 -1.27 3.39
C ASP A 46 -0.61 -1.72 3.54
N GLN A 47 -1.55 -0.81 3.29
CA GLN A 47 -2.98 -1.12 3.31
C GLN A 47 -3.35 -2.13 2.23
N CYS A 48 -2.77 -2.01 1.03
CA CYS A 48 -3.01 -2.95 -0.06
C CYS A 48 -2.47 -4.34 0.27
N TRP A 49 -1.26 -4.43 0.80
CA TRP A 49 -0.68 -5.71 1.22
C TRP A 49 -1.48 -6.35 2.34
N ASP A 50 -1.93 -5.55 3.31
CA ASP A 50 -2.78 -6.03 4.39
C ASP A 50 -4.09 -6.60 3.85
N LEU A 51 -4.72 -5.91 2.91
CA LEU A 51 -5.96 -6.37 2.31
C LEU A 51 -5.78 -7.71 1.60
N LEU A 52 -4.67 -7.88 0.87
CA LEU A 52 -4.35 -9.17 0.24
C LEU A 52 -4.19 -10.28 1.28
N ARG A 53 -3.51 -9.99 2.39
CA ARG A 53 -3.35 -10.97 3.47
C ARG A 53 -4.69 -11.35 4.08
N GLN A 54 -5.58 -10.38 4.30
CA GLN A 54 -6.93 -10.63 4.81
C GLN A 54 -7.73 -11.53 3.86
N ARG A 55 -7.69 -11.23 2.56
CA ARG A 55 -8.40 -12.01 1.55
C ARG A 55 -7.89 -13.45 1.51
N ARG A 56 -6.58 -13.61 1.57
CA ARG A 56 -5.95 -14.92 1.60
C ARG A 56 -6.35 -15.73 2.84
N ALA A 57 -6.33 -15.09 4.01
CA ALA A 57 -6.72 -15.73 5.25
C ALA A 57 -8.18 -16.19 5.19
N ARG A 58 -9.08 -15.37 4.65
CA ARG A 58 -10.48 -15.73 4.52
C ARG A 58 -10.68 -16.94 3.62
N ARG A 59 -9.97 -16.98 2.48
CA ARG A 59 -10.03 -18.14 1.59
C ARG A 59 -9.56 -19.42 2.28
N GLU A 60 -8.50 -19.33 3.05
CA GLU A 60 -7.95 -20.48 3.78
C GLU A 60 -8.90 -21.03 4.81
N PHE A 61 -9.74 -20.18 5.41
CA PHE A 61 -10.72 -20.57 6.40
C PHE A 61 -12.14 -20.77 5.85
N GLY A 62 -12.29 -20.77 4.52
CA GLY A 62 -13.57 -20.95 3.88
C GLY A 62 -14.51 -19.76 3.99
N GLU A 63 -14.00 -18.60 4.35
CA GLU A 63 -14.78 -17.36 4.43
C GLU A 63 -14.74 -16.61 3.10
N ASP A 64 -15.67 -15.66 2.92
CA ASP A 64 -15.74 -14.84 1.72
C ASP A 64 -14.58 -13.81 1.69
N PRO A 65 -13.65 -13.92 0.73
CA PRO A 65 -12.57 -12.94 0.63
C PRO A 65 -13.07 -11.52 0.37
N ASP A 66 -14.21 -11.35 -0.27
CA ASP A 66 -14.76 -10.03 -0.56
C ASP A 66 -15.29 -9.31 0.68
N ALA A 67 -15.40 -10.01 1.80
CA ALA A 67 -15.73 -9.40 3.08
C ALA A 67 -14.54 -8.68 3.73
N ALA A 68 -13.32 -8.89 3.22
CA ALA A 68 -12.14 -8.18 3.72
C ALA A 68 -12.22 -6.69 3.37
N ALA A 69 -11.75 -5.84 4.27
CA ALA A 69 -11.77 -4.39 4.07
C ALA A 69 -10.42 -3.79 4.48
N ALA A 70 -10.08 -2.67 3.86
CA ALA A 70 -8.87 -1.93 4.21
C ALA A 70 -8.95 -1.45 5.66
N ARG A 71 -7.84 -1.61 6.39
CA ARG A 71 -7.72 -1.17 7.77
C ARG A 71 -6.95 0.15 7.85
N PRO A 72 -7.13 0.94 8.93
CA PRO A 72 -6.37 2.18 9.08
C PRO A 72 -4.87 1.94 8.99
N ALA A 73 -4.14 2.89 8.42
CA ALA A 73 -2.70 2.80 8.23
C ALA A 73 -1.95 2.51 9.54
N ALA A 74 -2.36 3.17 10.62
CA ALA A 74 -1.73 2.98 11.93
C ALA A 74 -1.82 1.54 12.43
N GLU A 75 -2.93 0.84 12.14
CA GLU A 75 -3.11 -0.56 12.50
C GLU A 75 -2.26 -1.47 11.63
N VAL A 76 -2.21 -1.19 10.33
CA VAL A 76 -1.43 -1.98 9.36
C VAL A 76 0.07 -1.84 9.62
N GLU A 77 0.52 -0.64 9.91
CA GLU A 77 1.95 -0.38 10.18
C GLU A 77 2.47 -1.14 11.39
N GLY A 78 1.61 -1.50 12.31
CA GLY A 78 1.97 -2.33 13.45
C GLY A 78 2.42 -3.73 13.09
N TYR A 79 2.15 -4.19 11.88
CA TYR A 79 2.55 -5.51 11.38
C TYR A 79 3.88 -5.52 10.65
N GLN A 80 4.48 -4.38 10.44
CA GLN A 80 5.72 -4.26 9.69
C GLN A 80 6.94 -4.54 10.55
N GLN A 81 7.14 -5.74 10.89
CA GLN A 81 8.26 -6.09 11.77
C GLN A 81 9.12 -7.17 11.20
#